data_ca04b8cca2ca1307c996447c5bdf4d9f
#
_entry.id   ca04b8cca2ca1307c996447c5bdf4d9f
#
_cell.length_a   1.000
_cell.length_b   1.000
_cell.length_c   1.000
_cell.angle_alpha   90.00
_cell.angle_beta   90.00
_cell.angle_gamma   90.00
#
_symmetry.space_group_name_H-M   'P 1'
#
loop_
_entity.id
_entity.type
_entity.pdbx_description
1 polymer ?
#
loop_
_entity_poly.entity_id
_entity_poly.type
_entity_poly.pdbx_seq_one_letter_code
_entity_poly.pdbx_strand_id
1 'polypeptide(L)'
;MSYSYRYLGAFLSLTELNEKLVSMERTPLSRVIQNPHVTFQYQPKETDTSLFGEKIEILAIGYANNGTNEGLLVELKTKNPRLFKMSKNIPVPHITLSVSQTGLAVDTKSLPFQPIKPFSLHAIYGGYTDDEKLIIAP
;
A
#
# COMPACT_ATOMS: atom_id res chain seq x y z
N MET A 1 26.24 -4.83 1.96
CA MET A 1 25.55 -5.24 0.73
C MET A 1 24.34 -4.33 0.52
N SER A 2 24.23 -3.74 -0.65
CA SER A 2 23.11 -2.88 -0.99
C SER A 2 22.09 -3.65 -1.83
N TYR A 3 20.81 -3.27 -1.65
CA TYR A 3 19.72 -3.80 -2.44
C TYR A 3 19.27 -2.78 -3.48
N SER A 4 18.82 -3.27 -4.63
CA SER A 4 18.06 -2.44 -5.57
C SER A 4 16.59 -2.57 -5.23
N TYR A 5 15.92 -1.45 -4.97
CA TYR A 5 14.53 -1.44 -4.57
C TYR A 5 13.63 -1.16 -5.76
N ARG A 6 12.60 -2.02 -5.91
CA ARG A 6 11.53 -1.80 -6.88
C ARG A 6 10.64 -0.65 -6.43
N TYR A 7 10.33 -0.60 -5.12
CA TYR A 7 9.59 0.52 -4.52
C TYR A 7 9.81 0.58 -3.01
N LEU A 8 9.56 1.76 -2.46
CA LEU A 8 9.51 2.00 -1.02
C LEU A 8 8.06 2.26 -0.64
N GLY A 9 7.66 1.84 0.54
CA GLY A 9 6.28 2.02 0.94
C GLY A 9 5.97 1.59 2.36
N ALA A 10 4.69 1.65 2.68
CA ALA A 10 4.12 1.16 3.94
C ALA A 10 3.53 -0.22 3.69
N PHE A 11 4.05 -1.23 4.37
CA PHE A 11 3.67 -2.63 4.18
C PHE A 11 2.74 -3.09 5.28
N LEU A 12 1.63 -3.72 4.88
CA LEU A 12 0.57 -4.18 5.78
C LEU A 12 0.64 -5.70 5.97
N SER A 13 0.08 -6.15 7.09
CA SER A 13 -0.20 -7.56 7.29
C SER A 13 -1.41 -7.96 6.44
N LEU A 14 -1.25 -8.98 5.60
CA LEU A 14 -2.36 -9.51 4.81
C LEU A 14 -3.46 -10.06 5.73
N THR A 15 -3.09 -10.68 6.84
CA THR A 15 -4.04 -11.21 7.83
C THR A 15 -4.90 -10.10 8.41
N GLU A 16 -4.29 -8.99 8.88
CA GLU A 16 -5.04 -7.85 9.43
C GLU A 16 -5.96 -7.24 8.38
N LEU A 17 -5.44 -7.06 7.16
CA LEU A 17 -6.23 -6.50 6.07
C LEU A 17 -7.46 -7.37 5.79
N ASN A 18 -7.28 -8.68 5.67
CA ASN A 18 -8.39 -9.60 5.41
C ASN A 18 -9.42 -9.59 6.53
N GLU A 19 -8.99 -9.49 7.80
CA GLU A 19 -9.91 -9.38 8.93
C GLU A 19 -10.79 -8.13 8.82
N LYS A 20 -10.21 -7.00 8.41
CA LYS A 20 -10.96 -5.75 8.24
C LYS A 20 -11.89 -5.79 7.03
N LEU A 21 -11.51 -6.50 5.97
CA LEU A 21 -12.31 -6.59 4.74
C LEU A 21 -13.49 -7.56 4.86
N VAL A 22 -13.50 -8.45 5.85
CA VAL A 22 -14.50 -9.52 5.96
C VAL A 22 -15.93 -8.99 6.09
N SER A 23 -16.11 -7.81 6.66
CA SER A 23 -17.42 -7.18 6.81
C SER A 23 -17.89 -6.45 5.55
N MET A 24 -17.04 -6.33 4.53
CA MET A 24 -17.39 -5.66 3.29
C MET A 24 -17.93 -6.66 2.28
N GLU A 25 -18.99 -6.27 1.58
CA GLU A 25 -19.49 -7.04 0.45
C GLU A 25 -18.57 -6.74 -0.75
N ARG A 26 -17.71 -7.69 -1.08
CA ARG A 26 -16.75 -7.51 -2.17
C ARG A 26 -16.51 -8.82 -2.91
N THR A 27 -16.17 -8.69 -4.18
CA THR A 27 -15.79 -9.82 -5.03
C THR A 27 -14.35 -9.60 -5.48
N PRO A 28 -13.37 -10.28 -4.86
CA PRO A 28 -11.98 -10.16 -5.29
C PRO A 28 -11.81 -10.58 -6.75
N LEU A 29 -10.88 -9.92 -7.43
CA LEU A 29 -10.49 -10.28 -8.79
C LEU A 29 -9.53 -11.47 -8.78
N SER A 30 -9.19 -12.01 -9.95
CA SER A 30 -8.49 -13.29 -10.05
C SER A 30 -7.10 -13.34 -9.41
N ARG A 31 -6.40 -12.19 -9.34
CA ARG A 31 -5.06 -12.13 -8.71
C ARG A 31 -5.11 -11.27 -7.46
N VAL A 32 -5.23 -11.90 -6.30
CA VAL A 32 -5.20 -11.23 -5.00
C VAL A 32 -3.76 -10.85 -4.66
N ILE A 33 -3.56 -9.59 -4.26
CA ILE A 33 -2.22 -9.11 -3.87
C ILE A 33 -1.83 -9.74 -2.54
N GLN A 34 -0.68 -10.44 -2.52
CA GLN A 34 -0.19 -11.15 -1.33
C GLN A 34 0.65 -10.25 -0.42
N ASN A 35 1.13 -9.14 -0.94
CA ASN A 35 2.02 -8.23 -0.23
C ASN A 35 1.44 -6.81 -0.26
N PRO A 36 0.31 -6.57 0.47
CA PRO A 36 -0.39 -5.29 0.38
C PRO A 36 0.45 -4.15 0.94
N HIS A 37 0.39 -3.03 0.27
CA HIS A 37 1.19 -1.87 0.64
C HIS A 37 0.63 -0.58 0.06
N VAL A 38 1.11 0.54 0.60
CA VAL A 38 0.95 1.87 0.01
C VAL A 38 2.32 2.27 -0.54
N THR A 39 2.42 2.51 -1.84
CA THR A 39 3.69 2.90 -2.46
C THR A 39 4.01 4.35 -2.14
N PHE A 40 5.20 4.60 -1.59
CA PHE A 40 5.73 5.95 -1.37
C PHE A 40 6.54 6.41 -2.57
N GLN A 41 7.41 5.56 -3.08
CA GLN A 41 8.29 5.90 -4.18
C GLN A 41 8.59 4.65 -5.02
N TYR A 42 8.36 4.74 -6.32
CA TYR A 42 8.63 3.65 -7.26
C TYR A 42 10.01 3.84 -7.87
N GLN A 43 10.81 2.77 -7.93
CA GLN A 43 12.17 2.75 -8.47
C GLN A 43 13.02 3.92 -7.95
N PRO A 44 13.27 4.01 -6.64
CA PRO A 44 14.05 5.10 -6.08
C PRO A 44 15.48 5.05 -6.58
N LYS A 45 16.05 6.20 -6.93
CA LYS A 45 17.45 6.31 -7.35
C LYS A 45 18.39 6.15 -6.15
N GLU A 46 18.01 6.74 -5.04
CA GLU A 46 18.72 6.64 -3.77
C GLU A 46 17.76 6.21 -2.70
N THR A 47 18.21 5.37 -1.78
CA THR A 47 17.36 4.84 -0.72
C THR A 47 18.00 5.11 0.63
N ASP A 48 17.29 5.84 1.48
CA ASP A 48 17.62 5.99 2.88
C ASP A 48 16.87 4.93 3.68
N THR A 49 17.58 3.91 4.12
CA THR A 49 16.98 2.80 4.87
C THR A 49 16.83 3.11 6.37
N SER A 50 17.27 4.27 6.83
CA SER A 50 17.24 4.62 8.26
C SER A 50 15.84 4.68 8.84
N LEU A 51 14.81 4.88 8.00
CA LEU A 51 13.41 4.91 8.42
C LEU A 51 12.73 3.55 8.34
N PHE A 52 13.38 2.53 7.83
CA PHE A 52 12.80 1.20 7.76
C PHE A 52 12.47 0.68 9.15
N GLY A 53 11.28 0.10 9.31
CA GLY A 53 10.78 -0.35 10.60
C GLY A 53 9.88 0.65 11.31
N GLU A 54 9.83 1.89 10.84
CA GLU A 54 8.94 2.90 11.42
C GLU A 54 7.48 2.51 11.19
N LYS A 55 6.67 2.71 12.23
CA LYS A 55 5.24 2.37 12.19
C LYS A 55 4.44 3.48 11.54
N ILE A 56 3.49 3.08 10.72
CA ILE A 56 2.55 3.99 10.04
C ILE A 56 1.15 3.46 10.28
N GLU A 57 0.24 4.34 10.70
CA GLU A 57 -1.19 4.01 10.76
C GLU A 57 -1.83 4.39 9.42
N ILE A 58 -2.65 3.50 8.90
CA ILE A 58 -3.36 3.71 7.64
C ILE A 58 -4.84 3.73 7.92
N LEU A 59 -5.53 4.78 7.46
CA LEU A 59 -6.98 4.89 7.56
C LEU A 59 -7.57 4.65 6.18
N ALA A 60 -8.30 3.56 6.01
CA ALA A 60 -9.02 3.27 4.77
C ALA A 60 -10.31 4.09 4.73
N ILE A 61 -10.51 4.88 3.67
CA ILE A 61 -11.63 5.83 3.58
C ILE A 61 -12.46 5.65 2.32
N GLY A 62 -11.99 4.87 1.35
CA GLY A 62 -12.72 4.65 0.11
C GLY A 62 -12.43 3.26 -0.47
N TYR A 63 -13.32 2.81 -1.34
CA TYR A 63 -13.22 1.51 -2.01
C TYR A 63 -13.72 1.60 -3.43
N ALA A 64 -13.09 0.86 -4.33
CA ALA A 64 -13.56 0.71 -5.70
C ALA A 64 -13.15 -0.63 -6.28
N ASN A 65 -13.93 -1.10 -7.25
CA ASN A 65 -13.65 -2.28 -8.05
C ASN A 65 -14.28 -2.05 -9.43
N ASN A 66 -13.45 -1.95 -10.45
CA ASN A 66 -13.94 -1.70 -11.82
C ASN A 66 -13.84 -2.95 -12.72
N GLY A 67 -13.56 -4.11 -12.13
CA GLY A 67 -13.41 -5.36 -12.88
C GLY A 67 -11.99 -5.66 -13.34
N THR A 68 -11.12 -4.68 -13.39
CA THR A 68 -9.69 -4.86 -13.66
C THR A 68 -8.82 -4.60 -12.44
N ASN A 69 -9.23 -3.66 -11.58
CA ASN A 69 -8.53 -3.32 -10.35
C ASN A 69 -9.53 -3.18 -9.21
N GLU A 70 -9.12 -3.64 -8.04
CA GLU A 70 -9.85 -3.47 -6.79
C GLU A 70 -8.90 -2.82 -5.79
N GLY A 71 -9.35 -1.78 -5.09
CA GLY A 71 -8.47 -1.08 -4.17
C GLY A 71 -9.16 -0.25 -3.10
N LEU A 72 -8.35 0.20 -2.17
CA LEU A 72 -8.75 1.11 -1.09
C LEU A 72 -8.06 2.45 -1.28
N LEU A 73 -8.81 3.54 -1.12
CA LEU A 73 -8.25 4.86 -0.92
C LEU A 73 -7.94 5.03 0.56
N VAL A 74 -6.77 5.56 0.88
CA VAL A 74 -6.32 5.64 2.26
C VAL A 74 -5.72 7.01 2.61
N GLU A 75 -5.66 7.28 3.91
CA GLU A 75 -4.88 8.35 4.49
C GLU A 75 -3.79 7.74 5.35
N LEU A 76 -2.64 8.41 5.42
CA LEU A 76 -1.48 7.94 6.17
C LEU A 76 -1.29 8.80 7.39
N LYS A 77 -1.07 8.17 8.55
CA LYS A 77 -0.83 8.85 9.81
C LYS A 77 0.47 8.35 10.41
N THR A 78 1.39 9.25 10.68
CA THR A 78 2.67 8.92 11.29
C THR A 78 3.15 10.07 12.17
N LYS A 79 3.85 9.74 13.25
CA LYS A 79 4.48 10.72 14.12
C LYS A 79 5.89 11.10 13.63
N ASN A 80 6.44 10.36 12.68
CA ASN A 80 7.75 10.64 12.13
C ASN A 80 7.66 11.80 11.12
N PRO A 81 8.34 12.94 11.37
CA PRO A 81 8.21 14.13 10.51
C PRO A 81 8.66 13.89 9.06
N ARG A 82 9.68 13.07 8.87
CA ARG A 82 10.18 12.78 7.52
C ARG A 82 9.20 11.93 6.73
N LEU A 83 8.63 10.89 7.35
CA LEU A 83 7.60 10.07 6.73
C LEU A 83 6.33 10.86 6.45
N PHE A 84 5.95 11.75 7.39
CA PHE A 84 4.80 12.62 7.19
C PHE A 84 4.98 13.49 5.94
N LYS A 85 6.16 14.11 5.80
CA LYS A 85 6.47 14.92 4.63
C LYS A 85 6.44 14.10 3.35
N MET A 86 7.02 12.89 3.36
CA MET A 86 7.02 12.01 2.20
C MET A 86 5.60 11.58 1.82
N SER A 87 4.73 11.31 2.80
CA SER A 87 3.36 10.91 2.53
C SER A 87 2.56 11.99 1.82
N LYS A 88 2.87 13.27 2.04
CA LYS A 88 2.19 14.39 1.38
C LYS A 88 2.52 14.49 -0.11
N ASN A 89 3.59 13.84 -0.55
CA ASN A 89 3.96 13.81 -1.96
C ASN A 89 3.26 12.69 -2.75
N ILE A 90 2.46 11.87 -2.10
CA ILE A 90 1.69 10.81 -2.77
C ILE A 90 0.37 11.40 -3.24
N PRO A 91 0.14 11.52 -4.57
CA PRO A 91 -1.09 12.17 -5.07
C PRO A 91 -2.37 11.42 -4.66
N VAL A 92 -2.36 10.09 -4.76
CA VAL A 92 -3.53 9.25 -4.43
C VAL A 92 -3.03 8.05 -3.63
N PRO A 93 -2.93 8.19 -2.29
CA PRO A 93 -2.52 7.05 -1.46
C PRO A 93 -3.56 5.94 -1.55
N HIS A 94 -3.13 4.74 -1.92
CA HIS A 94 -4.05 3.62 -2.13
C HIS A 94 -3.37 2.29 -1.84
N ILE A 95 -4.20 1.27 -1.63
CA ILE A 95 -3.79 -0.12 -1.50
C ILE A 95 -4.47 -0.89 -2.64
N THR A 96 -3.69 -1.57 -3.46
CA THR A 96 -4.25 -2.50 -4.44
C THR A 96 -4.59 -3.81 -3.73
N LEU A 97 -5.85 -4.23 -3.81
CA LEU A 97 -6.32 -5.47 -3.17
C LEU A 97 -6.24 -6.65 -4.12
N SER A 98 -6.67 -6.47 -5.35
CA SER A 98 -6.63 -7.51 -6.37
C SER A 98 -6.67 -6.88 -7.76
N VAL A 99 -6.24 -7.65 -8.75
CA VAL A 99 -6.30 -7.24 -10.16
C VAL A 99 -6.76 -8.42 -11.01
N SER A 100 -7.35 -8.13 -12.17
CA SER A 100 -7.68 -9.16 -13.14
C SER A 100 -6.39 -9.66 -13.82
N GLN A 101 -6.50 -10.70 -14.65
CA GLN A 101 -5.35 -11.23 -15.39
C GLN A 101 -4.68 -10.19 -16.29
N THR A 102 -5.46 -9.22 -16.77
CA THR A 102 -4.97 -8.15 -17.64
C THR A 102 -4.74 -6.83 -16.89
N GLY A 103 -5.14 -6.74 -15.61
CA GLY A 103 -5.01 -5.52 -14.83
C GLY A 103 -3.58 -5.25 -14.40
N LEU A 104 -3.24 -3.97 -14.27
CA LEU A 104 -1.95 -3.51 -13.75
C LEU A 104 -2.19 -2.79 -12.42
N ALA A 105 -1.43 -3.15 -11.39
CA ALA A 105 -1.58 -2.57 -10.05
C ALA A 105 -1.47 -1.04 -10.06
N VAL A 106 -0.65 -0.47 -10.95
CA VAL A 106 -0.48 0.98 -11.06
C VAL A 106 -1.80 1.71 -11.39
N ASP A 107 -2.74 1.04 -12.03
CA ASP A 107 -4.00 1.67 -12.44
C ASP A 107 -5.00 1.80 -11.29
N THR A 108 -4.73 1.20 -10.13
CA THR A 108 -5.58 1.34 -8.94
C THR A 108 -5.74 2.79 -8.52
N LYS A 109 -4.71 3.62 -8.68
CA LYS A 109 -4.77 5.05 -8.33
C LYS A 109 -5.84 5.83 -9.08
N SER A 110 -6.30 5.31 -10.22
CA SER A 110 -7.29 5.97 -11.08
C SER A 110 -8.72 5.47 -10.87
N LEU A 111 -8.94 4.60 -9.88
CA LEU A 111 -10.27 4.06 -9.60
C LEU A 111 -11.23 5.14 -9.08
N PRO A 112 -12.53 5.02 -9.40
CA PRO A 112 -13.54 5.94 -8.87
C PRO A 112 -13.94 5.55 -7.44
N PHE A 113 -13.06 5.76 -6.47
CA PHE A 113 -13.29 5.37 -5.09
C PHE A 113 -14.55 6.00 -4.52
N GLN A 114 -15.35 5.18 -3.84
CA GLN A 114 -16.53 5.62 -3.12
C GLN A 114 -16.27 5.59 -1.62
N PRO A 115 -16.81 6.55 -0.85
CA PRO A 115 -16.61 6.56 0.60
C PRO A 115 -17.10 5.28 1.26
N ILE A 116 -16.36 4.81 2.26
CA ILE A 116 -16.75 3.67 3.09
C ILE A 116 -16.71 4.11 4.55
N LYS A 117 -17.28 3.29 5.44
CA LYS A 117 -17.07 3.46 6.87
C LYS A 117 -15.57 3.27 7.13
N PRO A 118 -14.85 4.28 7.63
CA PRO A 118 -13.40 4.19 7.79
C PRO A 118 -12.98 3.10 8.76
N PHE A 119 -11.82 2.48 8.48
CA PHE A 119 -11.19 1.56 9.42
C PHE A 119 -9.67 1.73 9.37
N SER A 120 -9.03 1.41 10.49
CA SER A 120 -7.59 1.58 10.66
C SER A 120 -6.84 0.29 10.38
N LEU A 121 -5.65 0.44 9.82
CA LEU A 121 -4.70 -0.65 9.56
C LEU A 121 -3.32 -0.22 10.08
N HIS A 122 -2.49 -1.20 10.41
CA HIS A 122 -1.12 -0.96 10.84
C HIS A 122 -0.16 -1.34 9.72
N ALA A 123 0.83 -0.49 9.50
CA ALA A 123 1.84 -0.72 8.47
C ALA A 123 3.23 -0.40 9.01
N ILE A 124 4.24 -0.89 8.30
CA ILE A 124 5.65 -0.65 8.61
C ILE A 124 6.32 -0.12 7.34
N TYR A 125 7.06 0.96 7.46
CA TYR A 125 7.81 1.52 6.34
C TYR A 125 8.98 0.61 5.99
N GLY A 126 9.15 0.37 4.70
CA GLY A 126 10.24 -0.47 4.22
C GLY A 126 10.40 -0.41 2.72
N GLY A 127 11.11 -1.38 2.16
CA GLY A 127 11.34 -1.48 0.74
C GLY A 127 11.13 -2.88 0.21
N TYR A 128 10.71 -2.97 -1.04
CA TYR A 128 10.56 -4.22 -1.77
C TYR A 128 11.61 -4.25 -2.87
N THR A 129 12.46 -5.27 -2.85
CA THR A 129 13.62 -5.33 -3.74
C THR A 129 13.25 -5.87 -5.12
N ASP A 130 14.17 -5.68 -6.10
CA ASP A 130 14.00 -6.21 -7.45
C ASP A 130 13.99 -7.74 -7.47
N ASP A 131 14.63 -8.39 -6.48
CA ASP A 131 14.61 -9.85 -6.33
C ASP A 131 13.51 -10.34 -5.37
N GLU A 132 12.47 -9.51 -5.18
CA GLU A 132 11.23 -9.87 -4.47
C GLU A 132 11.41 -10.17 -2.98
N LYS A 133 12.25 -9.38 -2.31
CA LYS A 133 12.42 -9.45 -0.86
C LYS A 133 11.85 -8.20 -0.19
N LEU A 134 11.13 -8.40 0.89
CA LEU A 134 10.64 -7.31 1.74
C LEU A 134 11.68 -7.00 2.81
N ILE A 135 12.17 -5.76 2.83
CA ILE A 135 13.15 -5.29 3.80
C ILE A 135 12.48 -4.23 4.68
N ILE A 136 12.34 -4.51 5.97
CA ILE A 136 11.71 -3.62 6.94
C ILE A 136 12.62 -3.27 8.11
N ALA A 137 13.88 -3.61 8.03
CA ALA A 137 14.90 -3.23 9.02
C ALA A 137 15.98 -2.39 8.37
N PRO A 138 16.51 -1.38 9.09
CA PRO A 138 17.58 -0.52 8.55
C PRO A 138 18.83 -1.26 8.12
#